data_5e53cfe6d1e95cf423d9a6dd9d16b7c6
#
_entry.id   5e53cfe6d1e95cf423d9a6dd9d16b7c6
#
_cell.length_a   1.000
_cell.length_b   1.000
_cell.length_c   1.000
_cell.angle_alpha   90.00
_cell.angle_beta   90.00
_cell.angle_gamma   90.00
#
_symmetry.space_group_name_H-M   'P 1'
#
loop_
_entity.id
_entity.type
_entity.pdbx_description
1 polymer ?
#
loop_
_entity_poly.entity_id
_entity_poly.type
_entity_poly.pdbx_seq_one_letter_code
_entity_poly.pdbx_strand_id
1 'polypeptide(L)'
;MKKALFLDRDGVLNRERGDYTFSVEDFEVLPDVAESLKLARQKGFLLIVISNQGGIAKGLFDQKRVEKLHQMMVNQLAKLDVHFDEIYYCQHHNEVGKCICRKPDSLMLEKAIARFNIDVSNSVMIGDSQRDVEAAAKAGVQGFLIESNSGILNIVEGLK
;
A
#
# COMPACT_ATOMS: atom_id res chain seq x y z
N MET A 1 -3.80 -16.99 -13.69
CA MET A 1 -3.18 -15.78 -13.08
C MET A 1 -4.16 -15.18 -12.08
N LYS A 2 -3.68 -14.53 -11.04
CA LYS A 2 -4.48 -13.89 -9.99
C LYS A 2 -4.51 -12.39 -10.22
N LYS A 3 -5.62 -11.70 -9.88
CA LYS A 3 -5.65 -10.24 -9.90
C LYS A 3 -5.34 -9.68 -8.52
N ALA A 4 -4.73 -8.50 -8.46
CA ALA A 4 -4.31 -7.86 -7.23
C ALA A 4 -4.82 -6.43 -7.10
N LEU A 5 -5.17 -6.06 -5.88
CA LEU A 5 -5.34 -4.68 -5.44
C LEU A 5 -4.07 -4.28 -4.69
N PHE A 6 -3.26 -3.45 -5.33
CA PHE A 6 -2.10 -2.83 -4.72
C PHE A 6 -2.52 -1.55 -4.00
N LEU A 7 -2.00 -1.33 -2.82
CA LEU A 7 -2.44 -0.26 -1.92
C LEU A 7 -1.23 0.47 -1.35
N ASP A 8 -1.20 1.79 -1.47
CA ASP A 8 -0.33 2.57 -0.60
C ASP A 8 -0.81 2.48 0.86
N ARG A 9 0.06 2.80 1.80
CA ARG A 9 -0.27 2.76 3.23
C ARG A 9 -0.82 4.09 3.70
N ASP A 10 0.04 5.10 3.80
CA ASP A 10 -0.30 6.41 4.34
C ASP A 10 -1.25 7.17 3.39
N GLY A 11 -2.37 7.64 3.89
CA GLY A 11 -3.41 8.32 3.11
C GLY A 11 -4.41 7.39 2.42
N VAL A 12 -4.15 6.08 2.38
CA VAL A 12 -4.99 5.06 1.74
C VAL A 12 -5.54 4.08 2.78
N LEU A 13 -4.66 3.44 3.56
CA LEU A 13 -5.04 2.49 4.62
C LEU A 13 -5.09 3.15 5.99
N ASN A 14 -4.12 3.98 6.30
CA ASN A 14 -4.08 4.76 7.53
C ASN A 14 -4.02 6.27 7.20
N ARG A 15 -4.42 7.05 8.19
CA ARG A 15 -4.49 8.51 8.05
C ARG A 15 -3.11 9.12 7.76
N GLU A 16 -3.02 9.87 6.67
CA GLU A 16 -1.90 10.78 6.39
C GLU A 16 -2.08 12.05 7.24
N ARG A 17 -1.05 12.43 7.98
CA ARG A 17 -1.07 13.52 8.97
C ARG A 17 -0.24 14.74 8.56
N GLY A 18 0.42 14.68 7.40
CA GLY A 18 1.39 15.70 6.97
C GLY A 18 2.77 15.52 7.59
N ASP A 19 2.99 14.42 8.33
CA ASP A 19 4.26 14.02 8.93
C ASP A 19 4.36 12.51 8.94
N TYR A 20 5.56 11.96 9.17
CA TYR A 20 5.78 10.53 9.24
C TYR A 20 4.95 9.87 10.35
N THR A 21 4.25 8.79 10.01
CA THR A 21 3.52 7.98 10.98
C THR A 21 4.37 6.76 11.34
N PHE A 22 4.96 6.78 12.54
CA PHE A 22 5.85 5.73 13.06
C PHE A 22 5.55 5.32 14.50
N SER A 23 4.58 5.93 15.15
CA SER A 23 4.13 5.55 16.48
C SER A 23 2.76 4.88 16.44
N VAL A 24 2.49 4.02 17.44
CA VAL A 24 1.19 3.33 17.59
C VAL A 24 0.08 4.33 17.84
N GLU A 25 0.38 5.37 18.61
CA GLU A 25 -0.56 6.43 19.00
C GLU A 25 -1.04 7.26 17.81
N ASP A 26 -0.17 7.42 16.81
CA ASP A 26 -0.44 8.20 15.60
C ASP A 26 -1.06 7.39 14.47
N PHE A 27 -1.07 6.07 14.59
CA PHE A 27 -1.55 5.17 13.54
C PHE A 27 -3.05 4.95 13.65
N GLU A 28 -3.80 5.48 12.70
CA GLU A 28 -5.26 5.34 12.61
C GLU A 28 -5.66 4.72 11.28
N VAL A 29 -6.25 3.52 11.31
CA VAL A 29 -6.83 2.91 10.10
C VAL A 29 -8.06 3.72 9.71
N LEU A 30 -8.17 4.05 8.41
CA LEU A 30 -9.28 4.84 7.90
C LEU A 30 -10.60 4.05 7.96
N PRO A 31 -11.75 4.73 8.14
CA PRO A 31 -13.02 4.07 8.49
C PRO A 31 -13.54 3.05 7.46
N ASP A 32 -13.33 3.29 6.16
CA ASP A 32 -13.87 2.45 5.09
C ASP A 32 -12.94 1.29 4.66
N VAL A 33 -11.73 1.22 5.24
CA VAL A 33 -10.70 0.26 4.81
C VAL A 33 -11.16 -1.19 4.97
N ALA A 34 -11.66 -1.56 6.13
CA ALA A 34 -12.06 -2.94 6.39
C ALA A 34 -13.16 -3.41 5.42
N GLU A 35 -14.18 -2.58 5.19
CA GLU A 35 -15.28 -2.87 4.26
C GLU A 35 -14.77 -2.99 2.83
N SER A 36 -13.96 -2.03 2.40
CA SER A 36 -13.38 -1.99 1.05
C SER A 36 -12.51 -3.23 0.76
N LEU A 37 -11.67 -3.62 1.71
CA LEU A 37 -10.77 -4.76 1.54
C LEU A 37 -11.52 -6.10 1.56
N LYS A 38 -12.58 -6.22 2.37
CA LYS A 38 -13.50 -7.38 2.30
C LYS A 38 -14.13 -7.50 0.93
N LEU A 39 -14.65 -6.40 0.42
CA LEU A 39 -15.28 -6.37 -0.90
C LEU A 39 -14.28 -6.74 -2.00
N ALA A 40 -13.05 -6.22 -1.95
CA ALA A 40 -12.00 -6.58 -2.90
C ALA A 40 -11.68 -8.09 -2.84
N ARG A 41 -11.61 -8.67 -1.64
CA ARG A 41 -11.46 -10.13 -1.46
C ARG A 41 -12.62 -10.92 -2.08
N GLN A 42 -13.84 -10.51 -1.84
CA GLN A 42 -15.03 -11.16 -2.43
C GLN A 42 -15.01 -11.12 -3.96
N LYS A 43 -14.45 -10.05 -4.52
CA LYS A 43 -14.21 -9.89 -5.96
C LYS A 43 -12.98 -10.68 -6.47
N GLY A 44 -12.24 -11.38 -5.61
CA GLY A 44 -11.12 -12.25 -5.96
C GLY A 44 -9.76 -11.56 -6.07
N PHE A 45 -9.61 -10.36 -5.53
CA PHE A 45 -8.32 -9.67 -5.50
C PHE A 45 -7.42 -10.18 -4.38
N LEU A 46 -6.13 -10.34 -4.68
CA LEU A 46 -5.07 -10.34 -3.66
C LEU A 46 -4.93 -8.92 -3.11
N LEU A 47 -4.59 -8.80 -1.83
CA LEU A 47 -4.40 -7.51 -1.16
C LEU A 47 -2.91 -7.33 -0.84
N ILE A 48 -2.25 -6.40 -1.52
CA ILE A 48 -0.80 -6.20 -1.42
C ILE A 48 -0.49 -4.74 -1.14
N VAL A 49 0.22 -4.49 -0.05
CA VAL A 49 0.64 -3.13 0.33
C VAL A 49 1.97 -2.79 -0.33
N ILE A 50 2.08 -1.59 -0.89
CA ILE A 50 3.28 -1.04 -1.53
C ILE A 50 3.57 0.35 -0.96
N SER A 51 4.51 0.45 -0.02
CA SER A 51 4.72 1.66 0.78
C SER A 51 6.14 2.20 0.70
N ASN A 52 6.28 3.53 0.61
CA ASN A 52 7.55 4.21 0.85
C ASN A 52 7.66 4.58 2.34
N GLN A 53 8.72 4.13 3.00
CA GLN A 53 9.01 4.41 4.41
C GLN A 53 10.41 5.06 4.56
N GLY A 54 10.62 6.15 3.84
CA GLY A 54 11.91 6.84 3.74
C GLY A 54 12.42 7.47 5.03
N GLY A 55 11.59 7.60 6.06
CA GLY A 55 12.02 8.06 7.38
C GLY A 55 13.06 7.14 8.02
N ILE A 56 13.13 5.88 7.63
CA ILE A 56 14.19 4.95 8.05
C ILE A 56 15.55 5.46 7.59
N ALA A 57 15.70 5.77 6.29
CA ALA A 57 16.94 6.32 5.75
C ALA A 57 17.35 7.66 6.38
N LYS A 58 16.37 8.48 6.75
CA LYS A 58 16.57 9.76 7.44
C LYS A 58 16.91 9.62 8.93
N GLY A 59 16.89 8.40 9.49
CA GLY A 59 17.17 8.15 10.89
C GLY A 59 16.07 8.59 11.86
N LEU A 60 14.84 8.83 11.37
CA LEU A 60 13.71 9.27 12.19
C LEU A 60 13.07 8.10 12.96
N PHE A 61 13.12 6.91 12.42
CA PHE A 61 12.69 5.65 13.03
C PHE A 61 13.41 4.48 12.34
N ASP A 62 13.42 3.34 12.99
CA ASP A 62 14.07 2.13 12.47
C ASP A 62 13.09 1.15 11.80
N GLN A 63 13.63 0.14 11.14
CA GLN A 63 12.87 -0.92 10.50
C GLN A 63 11.95 -1.65 11.48
N LYS A 64 12.43 -1.91 12.70
CA LYS A 64 11.62 -2.60 13.74
C LYS A 64 10.35 -1.84 14.09
N ARG A 65 10.42 -0.50 14.09
CA ARG A 65 9.27 0.36 14.33
C ARG A 65 8.22 0.22 13.22
N VAL A 66 8.65 0.23 11.97
CA VAL A 66 7.77 0.04 10.80
C VAL A 66 7.12 -1.35 10.84
N GLU A 67 7.90 -2.39 11.09
CA GLU A 67 7.39 -3.76 11.18
C GLU A 67 6.38 -3.93 12.33
N LYS A 68 6.62 -3.29 13.48
CA LYS A 68 5.67 -3.27 14.59
C LYS A 68 4.35 -2.62 14.20
N LEU A 69 4.37 -1.48 13.50
CA LEU A 69 3.16 -0.83 13.01
C LEU A 69 2.42 -1.68 11.98
N HIS A 70 3.14 -2.31 11.04
CA HIS A 70 2.55 -3.22 10.08
C HIS A 70 1.90 -4.42 10.76
N GLN A 71 2.55 -5.01 11.76
CA GLN A 71 1.98 -6.12 12.53
C GLN A 71 0.72 -5.68 13.30
N MET A 72 0.71 -4.49 13.86
CA MET A 72 -0.47 -3.93 14.53
C MET A 72 -1.63 -3.73 13.54
N MET A 73 -1.36 -3.16 12.37
CA MET A 73 -2.35 -3.00 11.30
C MET A 73 -2.93 -4.34 10.85
N VAL A 74 -2.06 -5.33 10.62
CA VAL A 74 -2.46 -6.70 10.25
C VAL A 74 -3.37 -7.30 11.33
N ASN A 75 -2.97 -7.20 12.60
CA ASN A 75 -3.75 -7.75 13.72
C ASN A 75 -5.11 -7.05 13.88
N GLN A 76 -5.15 -5.74 13.71
CA GLN A 76 -6.39 -4.96 13.79
C GLN A 76 -7.37 -5.34 12.69
N LEU A 77 -6.91 -5.46 11.46
CA LEU A 77 -7.75 -5.83 10.31
C LEU A 77 -8.12 -7.32 10.32
N ALA A 78 -7.27 -8.20 10.84
CA ALA A 78 -7.57 -9.61 11.00
C ALA A 78 -8.78 -9.86 11.94
N LYS A 79 -8.97 -9.03 12.97
CA LYS A 79 -10.16 -9.07 13.83
C LYS A 79 -11.45 -8.78 13.06
N LEU A 80 -11.34 -8.12 11.93
CA LEU A 80 -12.43 -7.80 11.00
C LEU A 80 -12.44 -8.73 9.79
N ASP A 81 -11.74 -9.87 9.85
CA ASP A 81 -11.63 -10.87 8.79
C ASP A 81 -11.03 -10.31 7.48
N VAL A 82 -10.03 -9.43 7.61
CA VAL A 82 -9.26 -8.89 6.50
C VAL A 82 -7.79 -9.28 6.64
N HIS A 83 -7.24 -9.92 5.61
CA HIS A 83 -5.86 -10.41 5.60
C HIS A 83 -5.13 -9.92 4.35
N PHE A 84 -3.94 -9.34 4.52
CA PHE A 84 -3.05 -9.01 3.41
C PHE A 84 -2.28 -10.25 2.95
N ASP A 85 -2.05 -10.34 1.64
CA ASP A 85 -1.19 -11.39 1.07
C ASP A 85 0.28 -11.04 1.23
N GLU A 86 0.64 -9.75 1.18
CA GLU A 86 2.00 -9.27 1.40
C GLU A 86 2.02 -7.77 1.69
N ILE A 87 3.08 -7.33 2.37
CA ILE A 87 3.40 -5.91 2.59
C ILE A 87 4.85 -5.68 2.13
N TYR A 88 5.03 -4.90 1.06
CA TYR A 88 6.33 -4.41 0.61
C TYR A 88 6.52 -2.97 1.04
N TYR A 89 7.70 -2.63 1.52
CA TYR A 89 8.06 -1.23 1.77
C TYR A 89 9.50 -0.94 1.39
N CYS A 90 9.74 0.29 0.95
CA CYS A 90 11.07 0.82 0.67
C CYS A 90 11.54 1.66 1.85
N GLN A 91 12.72 1.35 2.37
CA GLN A 91 13.34 2.06 3.50
C GLN A 91 14.25 3.21 3.09
N HIS A 92 14.40 3.47 1.79
CA HIS A 92 15.32 4.47 1.25
C HIS A 92 14.64 5.83 1.04
N HIS A 93 15.45 6.88 1.00
CA HIS A 93 15.00 8.23 0.66
C HIS A 93 16.02 8.91 -0.26
N ASN A 94 15.53 9.64 -1.26
CA ASN A 94 16.36 10.28 -2.30
C ASN A 94 17.38 11.28 -1.76
N GLU A 95 17.08 11.92 -0.63
CA GLU A 95 18.00 12.85 0.04
C GLU A 95 19.19 12.15 0.70
N VAL A 96 19.09 10.85 0.97
CA VAL A 96 20.14 10.06 1.63
C VAL A 96 20.92 9.20 0.65
N GLY A 97 20.25 8.65 -0.34
CA GLY A 97 20.90 7.80 -1.34
C GLY A 97 19.94 7.29 -2.40
N LYS A 98 20.49 6.71 -3.46
CA LYS A 98 19.72 6.14 -4.55
C LYS A 98 19.33 4.71 -4.25
N CYS A 99 18.14 4.31 -4.73
CA CYS A 99 17.68 2.92 -4.76
C CYS A 99 16.83 2.69 -6.01
N ILE A 100 16.43 1.45 -6.21
CA ILE A 100 15.57 1.03 -7.33
C ILE A 100 14.18 0.56 -6.87
N CYS A 101 13.88 0.65 -5.56
CA CYS A 101 12.62 0.15 -4.99
C CYS A 101 11.62 1.24 -4.62
N ARG A 102 12.09 2.48 -4.36
CA ARG A 102 11.22 3.58 -3.95
C ARG A 102 10.30 4.01 -5.10
N LYS A 103 8.98 4.09 -4.84
CA LYS A 103 8.04 4.70 -5.79
C LYS A 103 8.49 6.14 -6.10
N PRO A 104 8.54 6.57 -7.35
CA PRO A 104 7.85 6.05 -8.54
C PRO A 104 8.54 4.91 -9.30
N ASP A 105 9.55 4.24 -8.75
CA ASP A 105 10.06 3.01 -9.33
C ASP A 105 9.13 1.83 -9.03
N SER A 106 9.14 0.81 -9.90
CA SER A 106 8.13 -0.25 -9.93
C SER A 106 8.56 -1.55 -9.25
N LEU A 107 9.80 -1.63 -8.73
CA LEU A 107 10.39 -2.90 -8.27
C LEU A 107 9.52 -3.64 -7.24
N MET A 108 8.89 -2.93 -6.29
CA MET A 108 8.04 -3.60 -5.29
C MET A 108 6.81 -4.25 -5.93
N LEU A 109 6.19 -3.59 -6.92
CA LEU A 109 5.08 -4.18 -7.70
C LEU A 109 5.57 -5.36 -8.52
N GLU A 110 6.70 -5.23 -9.23
CA GLU A 110 7.27 -6.30 -10.07
C GLU A 110 7.59 -7.56 -9.27
N LYS A 111 8.14 -7.40 -8.05
CA LYS A 111 8.36 -8.51 -7.13
C LYS A 111 7.05 -9.24 -6.78
N ALA A 112 6.00 -8.49 -6.47
CA ALA A 112 4.70 -9.07 -6.17
C ALA A 112 4.10 -9.77 -7.39
N ILE A 113 4.16 -9.14 -8.57
CA ILE A 113 3.67 -9.68 -9.84
C ILE A 113 4.32 -11.04 -10.13
N ALA A 114 5.65 -11.10 -10.02
CA ALA A 114 6.39 -12.34 -10.25
C ALA A 114 6.08 -13.41 -9.20
N ARG A 115 6.06 -13.03 -7.91
CA ARG A 115 5.86 -13.98 -6.82
C ARG A 115 4.48 -14.62 -6.81
N PHE A 116 3.45 -13.85 -7.09
CA PHE A 116 2.05 -14.30 -7.00
C PHE A 116 1.43 -14.67 -8.35
N ASN A 117 2.19 -14.58 -9.45
CA ASN A 117 1.69 -14.79 -10.82
C ASN A 117 0.47 -13.91 -11.12
N ILE A 118 0.66 -12.59 -10.98
CA ILE A 118 -0.41 -11.61 -11.07
C ILE A 118 -0.71 -11.24 -12.52
N ASP A 119 -1.99 -11.17 -12.85
CA ASP A 119 -2.51 -10.60 -14.08
C ASP A 119 -2.57 -9.07 -13.96
N VAL A 120 -1.60 -8.39 -14.55
CA VAL A 120 -1.48 -6.93 -14.48
C VAL A 120 -2.65 -6.21 -15.15
N SER A 121 -3.23 -6.80 -16.20
CA SER A 121 -4.34 -6.20 -16.95
C SER A 121 -5.65 -6.14 -16.16
N ASN A 122 -5.81 -7.03 -15.18
CA ASN A 122 -6.97 -7.11 -14.29
C ASN A 122 -6.63 -6.67 -12.85
N SER A 123 -5.46 -6.07 -12.66
CA SER A 123 -4.99 -5.57 -11.37
C SER A 123 -4.99 -4.05 -11.34
N VAL A 124 -5.10 -3.50 -10.14
CA VAL A 124 -5.12 -2.05 -9.94
C VAL A 124 -4.26 -1.63 -8.75
N MET A 125 -3.81 -0.38 -8.76
CA MET A 125 -3.17 0.25 -7.60
C MET A 125 -3.94 1.49 -7.20
N ILE A 126 -4.17 1.66 -5.90
CA ILE A 126 -4.73 2.87 -5.29
C ILE A 126 -3.64 3.56 -4.47
N GLY A 127 -3.42 4.83 -4.74
CA GLY A 127 -2.47 5.66 -4.01
C GLY A 127 -2.92 7.11 -3.94
N ASP A 128 -2.36 7.86 -3.02
CA ASP A 128 -2.67 9.29 -2.81
C ASP A 128 -1.61 10.23 -3.40
N SER A 129 -0.59 9.67 -4.05
CA SER A 129 0.50 10.42 -4.66
C SER A 129 0.68 10.04 -6.13
N GLN A 130 1.08 11.01 -6.94
CA GLN A 130 1.42 10.78 -8.35
C GLN A 130 2.48 9.68 -8.53
N ARG A 131 3.43 9.55 -7.61
CA ARG A 131 4.46 8.49 -7.64
C ARG A 131 3.87 7.07 -7.51
N ASP A 132 2.70 6.91 -6.89
CA ASP A 132 2.00 5.63 -6.81
C ASP A 132 1.47 5.21 -8.18
N VAL A 133 0.82 6.14 -8.87
CA VAL A 133 0.27 5.94 -10.22
C VAL A 133 1.39 5.71 -11.25
N GLU A 134 2.50 6.44 -11.13
CA GLU A 134 3.66 6.25 -12.00
C GLU A 134 4.31 4.87 -11.79
N ALA A 135 4.47 4.42 -10.53
CA ALA A 135 4.99 3.09 -10.24
C ALA A 135 4.09 2.00 -10.80
N ALA A 136 2.77 2.15 -10.66
CA ALA A 136 1.78 1.24 -11.22
C ALA A 136 1.88 1.17 -12.75
N ALA A 137 1.94 2.33 -13.42
CA ALA A 137 2.05 2.42 -14.88
C ALA A 137 3.32 1.74 -15.41
N LYS A 138 4.46 1.94 -14.74
CA LYS A 138 5.72 1.26 -15.09
C LYS A 138 5.62 -0.28 -14.98
N ALA A 139 4.82 -0.77 -14.04
CA ALA A 139 4.56 -2.21 -13.86
C ALA A 139 3.43 -2.76 -14.75
N GLY A 140 2.82 -1.93 -15.60
CA GLY A 140 1.68 -2.31 -16.44
C GLY A 140 0.35 -2.43 -15.71
N VAL A 141 0.25 -1.85 -14.51
CA VAL A 141 -0.94 -1.88 -13.65
C VAL A 141 -1.68 -0.54 -13.74
N GLN A 142 -3.01 -0.59 -13.80
CA GLN A 142 -3.83 0.62 -13.75
C GLN A 142 -3.74 1.28 -12.36
N GLY A 143 -3.38 2.57 -12.31
CA GLY A 143 -3.34 3.35 -11.09
C GLY A 143 -4.57 4.24 -10.91
N PHE A 144 -5.06 4.33 -9.66
CA PHE A 144 -6.06 5.29 -9.23
C PHE A 144 -5.44 6.26 -8.22
N LEU A 145 -5.47 7.54 -8.56
CA LEU A 145 -5.05 8.61 -7.66
C LEU A 145 -6.26 9.08 -6.84
N ILE A 146 -6.12 9.10 -5.53
CA ILE A 146 -7.12 9.64 -4.61
C ILE A 146 -6.56 10.84 -3.83
N GLU A 147 -7.43 11.64 -3.25
CA GLU A 147 -7.01 12.58 -2.21
C GLU A 147 -6.68 11.79 -0.93
N SER A 148 -5.62 12.21 -0.22
CA SER A 148 -5.23 11.59 1.05
C SER A 148 -6.43 11.53 2.00
N ASN A 149 -6.63 10.37 2.62
CA ASN A 149 -7.69 10.11 3.60
C ASN A 149 -9.13 10.15 3.05
N SER A 150 -9.33 10.19 1.74
CA SER A 150 -10.68 10.31 1.15
C SER A 150 -11.49 9.01 1.14
N GLY A 151 -10.83 7.88 1.40
CA GLY A 151 -11.46 6.55 1.32
C GLY A 151 -11.32 5.90 -0.05
N ILE A 152 -11.54 4.59 -0.11
CA ILE A 152 -11.32 3.77 -1.31
C ILE A 152 -12.57 2.95 -1.72
N LEU A 153 -13.63 2.96 -0.92
CA LEU A 153 -14.79 2.09 -1.14
C LEU A 153 -15.40 2.27 -2.53
N ASN A 154 -15.61 3.51 -2.96
CA ASN A 154 -16.22 3.80 -4.28
C ASN A 154 -15.41 3.21 -5.44
N ILE A 155 -14.07 3.24 -5.34
CA ILE A 155 -13.20 2.65 -6.36
C ILE A 155 -13.38 1.13 -6.35
N VAL A 156 -13.32 0.51 -5.17
CA VAL A 156 -13.42 -0.93 -5.02
C VAL A 156 -14.78 -1.46 -5.47
N GLU A 157 -15.87 -0.73 -5.23
CA GLU A 157 -17.21 -1.06 -5.75
C GLU A 157 -17.24 -1.13 -7.28
N GLY A 158 -16.54 -0.23 -7.96
CA GLY A 158 -16.43 -0.17 -9.42
C GLY A 158 -15.52 -1.24 -10.06
N LEU A 159 -14.69 -1.94 -9.28
CA LEU A 159 -13.79 -2.99 -9.80
C LEU A 159 -14.59 -4.25 -10.21
N LYS A 160 -14.10 -4.94 -11.24
CA LYS A 160 -14.69 -6.18 -11.78
C LYS A 160 -13.93 -7.41 -11.36
#